data_776e8311e2760c1ae1ab1e361d643229
#
_entry.id   776e8311e2760c1ae1ab1e361d643229
#
_cell.length_a   1.000
_cell.length_b   1.000
_cell.length_c   1.000
_cell.angle_alpha   90.00
_cell.angle_beta   90.00
_cell.angle_gamma   90.00
#
_symmetry.space_group_name_H-M   'P 1'
#
loop_
_entity.id
_entity.type
_entity.pdbx_description
1 polymer ?
#
loop_
_entity_poly.entity_id
_entity_poly.type
_entity_poly.pdbx_seq_one_letter_code
_entity_poly.pdbx_strand_id
1 'polypeptide(L)'
;MKKLELKCRFFEISIPYKEETAFWHKQNVELKIEYQEGNSIGNFSIRKDNVEPEMIREEWKKLKDETESFMLGMMYLGNKKVCSKEDELLYSNNGEKFSIRNEMDIEAIITRSKGEEFNYAYLELPSLVCSGEIQSSPIPLPHKMPYVPLNLKRYILTITQAERLDDYCENYEAEQLKLWFLILEELESNKKDSEYHNIKCARDFVSHDVCDRKDPIEFLKIKLPSAVYTESGHEKARFCRDDKLHIALVSKYQSKARCRARKLVKQEIEKYGGNV
;
A
#
# COMPACT_ATOMS: atom_id res chain seq x y z
N MET A 1 -35.94 -0.12 4.46
CA MET A 1 -34.69 0.49 4.93
C MET A 1 -33.81 0.74 3.73
N LYS A 2 -33.35 1.97 3.53
CA LYS A 2 -32.45 2.35 2.42
C LYS A 2 -31.02 2.05 2.83
N LYS A 3 -30.26 1.31 2.00
CA LYS A 3 -28.90 0.85 2.33
C LYS A 3 -28.02 0.86 1.11
N LEU A 4 -26.80 1.36 1.23
CA LEU A 4 -25.73 1.23 0.25
C LEU A 4 -24.66 0.29 0.80
N GLU A 5 -24.21 -0.67 -0.02
CA GLU A 5 -23.21 -1.67 0.36
C GLU A 5 -22.19 -1.85 -0.76
N LEU A 6 -20.91 -1.69 -0.44
CA LEU A 6 -19.79 -1.99 -1.32
C LEU A 6 -19.16 -3.30 -0.88
N LYS A 7 -19.00 -4.24 -1.81
CA LYS A 7 -18.33 -5.53 -1.61
C LYS A 7 -17.06 -5.58 -2.43
N CYS A 8 -15.99 -6.04 -1.81
CA CYS A 8 -14.68 -6.22 -2.44
C CYS A 8 -14.11 -7.58 -2.07
N ARG A 9 -13.36 -8.19 -3.00
CA ARG A 9 -12.56 -9.39 -2.76
C ARG A 9 -11.11 -9.03 -2.60
N PHE A 10 -10.48 -9.63 -1.60
CA PHE A 10 -9.04 -9.58 -1.37
C PHE A 10 -8.46 -10.97 -1.57
N PHE A 11 -7.38 -11.05 -2.33
CA PHE A 11 -6.68 -12.29 -2.57
C PHE A 11 -5.47 -12.41 -1.64
N GLU A 12 -5.12 -13.66 -1.27
CA GLU A 12 -3.90 -14.01 -0.54
C GLU A 12 -3.82 -13.52 0.91
N ILE A 13 -4.92 -13.59 1.63
CA ILE A 13 -4.94 -13.34 3.07
C ILE A 13 -4.60 -14.64 3.80
N SER A 14 -3.53 -14.65 4.62
CA SER A 14 -3.18 -15.83 5.44
C SER A 14 -4.08 -15.96 6.65
N ILE A 15 -4.62 -17.16 6.80
CA ILE A 15 -5.29 -17.54 8.02
C ILE A 15 -4.67 -18.83 8.56
N PRO A 16 -4.38 -18.89 9.86
CA PRO A 16 -3.83 -20.09 10.47
C PRO A 16 -4.81 -21.26 10.57
N TYR A 17 -6.09 -21.12 10.24
CA TYR A 17 -7.13 -22.15 10.39
C TYR A 17 -8.02 -22.28 9.16
N LYS A 18 -8.49 -23.53 8.91
CA LYS A 18 -9.28 -23.94 7.73
C LYS A 18 -10.79 -23.66 7.85
N GLU A 19 -11.23 -22.72 8.66
CA GLU A 19 -12.66 -22.45 8.87
C GLU A 19 -13.02 -21.05 8.35
N GLU A 20 -14.22 -20.92 7.78
CA GLU A 20 -14.83 -19.61 7.51
C GLU A 20 -14.89 -18.79 8.79
N THR A 21 -14.22 -17.66 8.82
CA THR A 21 -14.18 -16.83 10.01
C THR A 21 -14.54 -15.40 9.66
N ALA A 22 -15.56 -14.86 10.31
CA ALA A 22 -15.83 -13.43 10.31
C ALA A 22 -14.81 -12.75 11.23
N PHE A 23 -13.87 -11.99 10.69
CA PHE A 23 -12.82 -11.36 11.49
C PHE A 23 -13.23 -10.05 12.12
N TRP A 24 -13.96 -9.22 11.37
CA TRP A 24 -14.47 -7.96 11.88
C TRP A 24 -15.93 -7.84 11.55
N HIS A 25 -16.74 -8.01 12.56
CA HIS A 25 -18.16 -7.76 12.46
C HIS A 25 -18.47 -6.51 13.27
N LYS A 26 -18.53 -5.39 12.58
CA LYS A 26 -19.04 -4.12 13.10
C LYS A 26 -20.37 -3.82 12.43
N GLN A 27 -21.10 -2.87 12.96
CA GLN A 27 -22.44 -2.48 12.48
C GLN A 27 -22.47 -2.19 10.96
N ASN A 28 -21.34 -1.75 10.38
CA ASN A 28 -21.24 -1.32 8.98
C ASN A 28 -20.10 -1.98 8.18
N VAL A 29 -19.25 -2.78 8.82
CA VAL A 29 -18.08 -3.42 8.16
C VAL A 29 -18.06 -4.88 8.52
N GLU A 30 -17.87 -5.73 7.51
CA GLU A 30 -17.69 -7.17 7.67
C GLU A 30 -16.52 -7.66 6.81
N LEU A 31 -15.62 -8.45 7.39
CA LEU A 31 -14.63 -9.22 6.65
C LEU A 31 -14.88 -10.70 6.93
N LYS A 32 -15.16 -11.47 5.89
CA LYS A 32 -15.20 -12.92 5.88
C LYS A 32 -14.06 -13.47 5.09
N ILE A 33 -13.51 -14.59 5.53
CA ILE A 33 -12.43 -15.26 4.83
C ILE A 33 -12.91 -16.65 4.47
N GLU A 34 -12.78 -16.97 3.19
CA GLU A 34 -13.15 -18.25 2.61
C GLU A 34 -11.92 -18.96 2.05
N TYR A 35 -11.88 -20.29 2.19
CA TYR A 35 -10.88 -21.13 1.57
C TYR A 35 -11.43 -21.72 0.27
N GLN A 36 -10.78 -21.40 -0.86
CA GLN A 36 -11.11 -21.99 -2.14
C GLN A 36 -9.84 -22.56 -2.79
N GLU A 37 -9.84 -23.85 -3.08
CA GLU A 37 -8.76 -24.53 -3.83
C GLU A 37 -7.34 -24.29 -3.29
N GLY A 38 -7.18 -24.20 -1.97
CA GLY A 38 -5.88 -23.95 -1.32
C GLY A 38 -5.52 -22.49 -1.14
N ASN A 39 -6.34 -21.55 -1.63
CA ASN A 39 -6.15 -20.11 -1.48
C ASN A 39 -7.15 -19.51 -0.49
N SER A 40 -6.70 -18.52 0.25
CA SER A 40 -7.58 -17.74 1.13
C SER A 40 -8.10 -16.52 0.39
N ILE A 41 -9.42 -16.36 0.36
CA ILE A 41 -10.08 -15.20 -0.23
C ILE A 41 -10.77 -14.42 0.90
N GLY A 42 -10.45 -13.15 1.04
CA GLY A 42 -11.15 -12.25 1.95
C GLY A 42 -12.30 -11.54 1.24
N ASN A 43 -13.51 -11.77 1.69
CA ASN A 43 -14.69 -11.03 1.26
C ASN A 43 -14.92 -9.87 2.23
N PHE A 44 -14.67 -8.66 1.79
CA PHE A 44 -14.88 -7.44 2.56
C PHE A 44 -16.16 -6.76 2.10
N SER A 45 -17.01 -6.40 3.03
CA SER A 45 -18.17 -5.56 2.75
C SER A 45 -18.22 -4.38 3.71
N ILE A 46 -18.52 -3.22 3.17
CA ILE A 46 -18.79 -1.99 3.91
C ILE A 46 -20.15 -1.44 3.50
N ARG A 47 -20.94 -0.98 4.45
CA ARG A 47 -22.30 -0.53 4.22
C ARG A 47 -22.62 0.76 4.94
N LYS A 48 -23.54 1.52 4.34
CA LYS A 48 -24.12 2.72 4.88
C LYS A 48 -25.64 2.59 4.91
N ASP A 49 -26.23 2.78 6.06
CA ASP A 49 -27.68 2.75 6.24
C ASP A 49 -28.27 4.15 6.03
N ASN A 50 -29.57 4.20 5.69
CA ASN A 50 -30.35 5.43 5.50
C ASN A 50 -29.79 6.36 4.40
N VAL A 51 -29.33 5.77 3.28
CA VAL A 51 -28.82 6.51 2.12
C VAL A 51 -30.00 6.85 1.19
N GLU A 52 -30.26 8.14 1.00
CA GLU A 52 -31.21 8.60 0.00
C GLU A 52 -30.66 8.43 -1.41
N PRO A 53 -31.50 8.17 -2.45
CA PRO A 53 -31.02 7.94 -3.82
C PRO A 53 -30.09 9.03 -4.34
N GLU A 54 -30.37 10.30 -4.03
CA GLU A 54 -29.59 11.45 -4.45
C GLU A 54 -28.20 11.50 -3.80
N MET A 55 -28.02 10.84 -2.66
CA MET A 55 -26.76 10.77 -1.92
C MET A 55 -25.86 9.60 -2.33
N ILE A 56 -26.35 8.70 -3.20
CA ILE A 56 -25.60 7.47 -3.56
C ILE A 56 -24.19 7.78 -4.06
N ARG A 57 -24.01 8.78 -4.92
CA ARG A 57 -22.70 9.16 -5.46
C ARG A 57 -21.70 9.56 -4.37
N GLU A 58 -22.14 10.41 -3.46
CA GLU A 58 -21.29 10.90 -2.39
C GLU A 58 -20.93 9.80 -1.41
N GLU A 59 -21.91 8.99 -1.00
CA GLU A 59 -21.70 7.90 -0.05
C GLU A 59 -20.89 6.78 -0.69
N TRP A 60 -21.04 6.48 -1.98
CA TRP A 60 -20.18 5.54 -2.71
C TRP A 60 -18.73 5.98 -2.68
N LYS A 61 -18.44 7.26 -2.94
CA LYS A 61 -17.08 7.79 -2.84
C LYS A 61 -16.50 7.58 -1.44
N LYS A 62 -17.27 7.87 -0.38
CA LYS A 62 -16.83 7.64 1.00
C LYS A 62 -16.53 6.17 1.27
N LEU A 63 -17.39 5.25 0.81
CA LEU A 63 -17.17 3.80 0.95
C LEU A 63 -15.90 3.34 0.22
N LYS A 64 -15.61 3.89 -0.96
CA LYS A 64 -14.36 3.63 -1.69
C LYS A 64 -13.14 4.13 -0.91
N ASP A 65 -13.19 5.34 -0.39
CA ASP A 65 -12.11 5.94 0.38
C ASP A 65 -11.81 5.13 1.66
N GLU A 66 -12.86 4.66 2.36
CA GLU A 66 -12.72 3.80 3.54
C GLU A 66 -12.12 2.43 3.17
N THR A 67 -12.56 1.84 2.06
CA THR A 67 -12.00 0.57 1.55
C THR A 67 -10.53 0.73 1.16
N GLU A 68 -10.17 1.81 0.47
CA GLU A 68 -8.77 2.09 0.12
C GLU A 68 -7.90 2.31 1.37
N SER A 69 -8.40 3.02 2.37
CA SER A 69 -7.72 3.20 3.65
C SER A 69 -7.45 1.88 4.37
N PHE A 70 -8.41 0.96 4.33
CA PHE A 70 -8.24 -0.40 4.83
C PHE A 70 -7.16 -1.16 4.06
N MET A 71 -7.21 -1.12 2.73
CA MET A 71 -6.20 -1.78 1.87
C MET A 71 -4.79 -1.27 2.16
N LEU A 72 -4.62 0.05 2.30
CA LEU A 72 -3.33 0.64 2.65
C LEU A 72 -2.82 0.14 4.00
N GLY A 73 -3.72 -0.03 4.96
CA GLY A 73 -3.40 -0.62 6.26
C GLY A 73 -2.91 -2.05 6.14
N MET A 74 -3.59 -2.89 5.35
CA MET A 74 -3.18 -4.27 5.08
C MET A 74 -1.82 -4.32 4.36
N MET A 75 -1.59 -3.45 3.37
CA MET A 75 -0.31 -3.34 2.67
C MET A 75 0.83 -2.96 3.63
N TYR A 76 0.60 -2.00 4.53
CA TYR A 76 1.60 -1.59 5.51
C TYR A 76 1.99 -2.73 6.47
N LEU A 77 1.01 -3.50 6.95
CA LEU A 77 1.22 -4.62 7.87
C LEU A 77 1.87 -5.82 7.18
N GLY A 78 1.43 -6.14 5.97
CA GLY A 78 1.86 -7.32 5.23
C GLY A 78 3.12 -7.10 4.38
N ASN A 79 3.60 -5.86 4.23
CA ASN A 79 4.71 -5.48 3.35
C ASN A 79 4.50 -5.89 1.87
N LYS A 80 3.25 -6.12 1.45
CA LYS A 80 2.90 -6.62 0.12
C LYS A 80 1.77 -5.81 -0.49
N LYS A 81 1.72 -5.80 -1.81
CA LYS A 81 0.61 -5.19 -2.52
C LYS A 81 -0.62 -6.06 -2.33
N VAL A 82 -1.63 -5.53 -1.66
CA VAL A 82 -2.96 -6.14 -1.60
C VAL A 82 -3.70 -5.79 -2.88
N CYS A 83 -4.10 -6.80 -3.64
CA CYS A 83 -4.98 -6.61 -4.77
C CYS A 83 -6.43 -6.79 -4.29
N SER A 84 -7.26 -5.80 -4.54
CA SER A 84 -8.70 -5.93 -4.38
C SER A 84 -9.38 -5.78 -5.72
N LYS A 85 -10.49 -6.48 -5.86
CA LYS A 85 -11.45 -6.28 -6.94
C LYS A 85 -12.74 -5.79 -6.29
N GLU A 86 -13.26 -4.65 -6.76
CA GLU A 86 -14.61 -4.22 -6.45
C GLU A 86 -15.56 -5.22 -7.09
N ASP A 87 -16.26 -6.02 -6.29
CA ASP A 87 -17.12 -7.07 -6.80
C ASP A 87 -18.51 -6.55 -7.11
N GLU A 88 -19.07 -5.76 -6.19
CA GLU A 88 -20.46 -5.36 -6.30
C GLU A 88 -20.75 -4.10 -5.46
N LEU A 89 -21.43 -3.12 -6.05
CA LEU A 89 -22.07 -2.03 -5.33
C LEU A 89 -23.58 -2.24 -5.38
N LEU A 90 -24.20 -2.36 -4.22
CA LEU A 90 -25.62 -2.63 -4.07
C LEU A 90 -26.32 -1.48 -3.36
N TYR A 91 -27.44 -1.05 -3.93
CA TYR A 91 -28.40 -0.19 -3.25
C TYR A 91 -29.67 -0.99 -2.93
N SER A 92 -30.14 -0.88 -1.71
CA SER A 92 -31.39 -1.53 -1.28
C SER A 92 -32.38 -0.48 -0.81
N ASN A 93 -33.65 -0.60 -1.26
CA ASN A 93 -34.73 0.23 -0.81
C ASN A 93 -35.99 -0.62 -0.60
N ASN A 94 -36.51 -0.66 0.63
CA ASN A 94 -37.75 -1.37 0.99
C ASN A 94 -37.85 -2.82 0.50
N GLY A 95 -36.71 -3.54 0.50
CA GLY A 95 -36.63 -4.93 0.07
C GLY A 95 -36.22 -5.14 -1.40
N GLU A 96 -36.31 -4.14 -2.25
CA GLU A 96 -35.75 -4.16 -3.59
C GLU A 96 -34.25 -3.95 -3.53
N LYS A 97 -33.48 -4.66 -4.38
CA LYS A 97 -32.04 -4.54 -4.51
C LYS A 97 -31.66 -4.12 -5.93
N PHE A 98 -30.78 -3.16 -6.04
CA PHE A 98 -30.27 -2.61 -7.28
C PHE A 98 -28.75 -2.76 -7.31
N SER A 99 -28.22 -3.41 -8.34
CA SER A 99 -26.79 -3.44 -8.58
C SER A 99 -26.39 -2.16 -9.32
N ILE A 100 -25.35 -1.50 -8.83
CA ILE A 100 -24.82 -0.24 -9.40
C ILE A 100 -23.49 -0.56 -10.05
N ARG A 101 -23.39 -0.37 -11.37
CA ARG A 101 -22.18 -0.63 -12.16
C ARG A 101 -21.59 0.64 -12.76
N ASN A 102 -22.46 1.64 -12.96
CA ASN A 102 -22.09 2.92 -13.57
C ASN A 102 -23.05 4.05 -13.15
N GLU A 103 -22.77 5.26 -13.60
CA GLU A 103 -23.56 6.45 -13.30
C GLU A 103 -25.03 6.36 -13.80
N MET A 104 -25.29 5.63 -14.89
CA MET A 104 -26.64 5.49 -15.42
C MET A 104 -27.54 4.67 -14.50
N ASP A 105 -26.97 3.67 -13.80
CA ASP A 105 -27.71 2.91 -12.80
C ASP A 105 -28.14 3.80 -11.63
N ILE A 106 -27.30 4.75 -11.22
CA ILE A 106 -27.64 5.73 -10.18
C ILE A 106 -28.78 6.65 -10.64
N GLU A 107 -28.69 7.16 -11.87
CA GLU A 107 -29.78 7.99 -12.45
C GLU A 107 -31.09 7.22 -12.53
N ALA A 108 -31.05 5.94 -12.94
CA ALA A 108 -32.22 5.08 -12.97
C ALA A 108 -32.86 4.91 -11.58
N ILE A 109 -32.03 4.71 -10.54
CA ILE A 109 -32.51 4.58 -9.16
C ILE A 109 -33.14 5.91 -8.69
N ILE A 110 -32.53 7.06 -8.97
CA ILE A 110 -33.04 8.38 -8.62
C ILE A 110 -34.36 8.65 -9.31
N THR A 111 -34.44 8.41 -10.62
CA THR A 111 -35.65 8.60 -11.42
C THR A 111 -36.79 7.73 -10.91
N ARG A 112 -36.53 6.44 -10.71
CA ARG A 112 -37.52 5.51 -10.17
C ARG A 112 -37.99 5.88 -8.75
N SER A 113 -37.10 6.44 -7.93
CA SER A 113 -37.47 6.90 -6.58
C SER A 113 -38.47 8.07 -6.60
N LYS A 114 -38.52 8.83 -7.71
CA LYS A 114 -39.47 9.92 -7.95
C LYS A 114 -40.77 9.47 -8.60
N GLY A 115 -40.89 8.15 -8.90
CA GLY A 115 -42.07 7.59 -9.56
C GLY A 115 -42.08 7.77 -11.08
N GLU A 116 -40.93 8.08 -11.67
CA GLU A 116 -40.78 8.27 -13.12
C GLU A 116 -40.26 6.96 -13.76
N GLU A 117 -40.66 6.66 -15.02
CA GLU A 117 -40.12 5.55 -15.77
C GLU A 117 -38.74 5.91 -16.35
N PHE A 118 -37.78 5.02 -16.19
CA PHE A 118 -36.45 5.13 -16.80
C PHE A 118 -36.20 3.95 -17.74
N ASN A 119 -36.17 4.24 -19.04
CA ASN A 119 -35.90 3.24 -20.08
C ASN A 119 -34.38 3.17 -20.34
N TYR A 120 -33.73 2.13 -19.83
CA TYR A 120 -32.32 1.89 -20.02
C TYR A 120 -32.08 0.46 -20.50
N ALA A 121 -31.39 0.34 -21.64
CA ALA A 121 -30.93 -0.95 -22.15
C ALA A 121 -29.47 -1.17 -21.77
N TYR A 122 -29.22 -2.17 -20.96
CA TYR A 122 -27.87 -2.54 -20.51
C TYR A 122 -27.22 -3.53 -21.48
N LEU A 123 -26.03 -3.21 -21.98
CA LEU A 123 -25.17 -4.14 -22.70
C LEU A 123 -24.18 -4.75 -21.71
N GLU A 124 -24.34 -6.03 -21.40
CA GLU A 124 -23.32 -6.77 -20.63
C GLU A 124 -22.04 -6.92 -21.45
N LEU A 125 -21.01 -6.18 -21.07
CA LEU A 125 -19.66 -6.46 -21.55
C LEU A 125 -19.07 -7.60 -20.70
N PRO A 126 -18.52 -8.66 -21.34
CA PRO A 126 -17.89 -9.74 -20.59
C PRO A 126 -16.71 -9.19 -19.79
N SER A 127 -16.69 -9.47 -18.49
CA SER A 127 -15.57 -9.13 -17.62
C SER A 127 -14.34 -9.93 -18.05
N LEU A 128 -13.28 -9.25 -18.48
CA LEU A 128 -11.97 -9.85 -18.69
C LEU A 128 -11.42 -10.29 -17.31
N VAL A 129 -11.47 -11.58 -17.06
CA VAL A 129 -10.83 -12.19 -15.90
C VAL A 129 -9.34 -12.35 -16.24
N CYS A 130 -8.50 -11.44 -15.74
CA CYS A 130 -7.06 -11.66 -15.73
C CYS A 130 -6.74 -12.61 -14.59
N SER A 131 -6.63 -13.90 -14.88
CA SER A 131 -6.06 -14.90 -13.97
C SER A 131 -4.52 -14.84 -14.06
N GLY A 132 -3.89 -14.11 -13.17
CA GLY A 132 -2.44 -14.21 -12.92
C GLY A 132 -2.23 -14.86 -11.57
N GLU A 133 -1.58 -16.03 -11.55
CA GLU A 133 -1.08 -16.62 -10.31
C GLU A 133 0.05 -15.74 -9.77
N ILE A 134 -0.24 -14.97 -8.73
CA ILE A 134 0.79 -14.29 -7.95
C ILE A 134 1.05 -15.17 -6.72
N GLN A 135 2.15 -15.90 -6.73
CA GLN A 135 2.64 -16.60 -5.52
C GLN A 135 3.15 -15.55 -4.54
N SER A 136 2.36 -15.16 -3.58
CA SER A 136 2.76 -14.30 -2.47
C SER A 136 2.55 -15.02 -1.14
N SER A 137 3.47 -14.77 -0.19
CA SER A 137 3.27 -15.29 1.17
C SER A 137 2.08 -14.59 1.81
N PRO A 138 1.28 -15.33 2.53
CA PRO A 138 0.03 -14.82 3.10
C PRO A 138 0.26 -13.66 4.08
N ILE A 139 -0.65 -12.70 4.11
CA ILE A 139 -0.62 -11.55 5.03
C ILE A 139 -1.32 -11.95 6.33
N PRO A 140 -0.64 -11.88 7.51
CA PRO A 140 -1.30 -12.14 8.77
C PRO A 140 -2.36 -11.08 9.05
N LEU A 141 -3.55 -11.53 9.45
CA LEU A 141 -4.64 -10.62 9.80
C LEU A 141 -4.40 -9.97 11.17
N PRO A 142 -4.50 -8.66 11.28
CA PRO A 142 -4.39 -7.97 12.55
C PRO A 142 -5.67 -8.16 13.41
N HIS A 143 -5.53 -8.13 14.73
CA HIS A 143 -6.66 -8.20 15.65
C HIS A 143 -7.62 -7.01 15.54
N LYS A 144 -7.14 -5.87 15.07
CA LYS A 144 -7.95 -4.67 14.82
C LYS A 144 -7.90 -4.35 13.34
N MET A 145 -9.02 -3.88 12.81
CA MET A 145 -9.08 -3.40 11.42
C MET A 145 -8.05 -2.28 11.23
N PRO A 146 -7.06 -2.48 10.33
CA PRO A 146 -6.06 -1.44 10.06
C PRO A 146 -6.70 -0.31 9.25
N TYR A 147 -6.26 0.91 9.53
CA TYR A 147 -6.72 2.11 8.84
C TYR A 147 -5.55 3.04 8.60
N VAL A 148 -5.30 3.38 7.35
CA VAL A 148 -4.27 4.36 6.95
C VAL A 148 -4.92 5.52 6.20
N PRO A 149 -4.77 6.75 6.67
CA PRO A 149 -5.27 7.94 5.99
C PRO A 149 -4.75 8.06 4.55
N LEU A 150 -5.61 8.42 3.59
CA LEU A 150 -5.30 8.43 2.16
C LEU A 150 -4.16 9.40 1.78
N ASN A 151 -3.98 10.48 2.53
CA ASN A 151 -2.87 11.41 2.34
C ASN A 151 -1.48 10.77 2.55
N LEU A 152 -1.41 9.61 3.23
CA LEU A 152 -0.19 8.84 3.44
C LEU A 152 0.02 7.73 2.41
N LYS A 153 -0.90 7.56 1.44
CA LYS A 153 -0.87 6.52 0.41
C LYS A 153 0.50 6.39 -0.25
N ARG A 154 1.14 7.50 -0.62
CA ARG A 154 2.45 7.50 -1.29
C ARG A 154 3.54 6.80 -0.46
N TYR A 155 3.57 7.01 0.86
CA TYR A 155 4.55 6.35 1.72
C TYR A 155 4.33 4.85 1.81
N ILE A 156 3.06 4.41 1.88
CA ILE A 156 2.71 2.98 1.91
C ILE A 156 3.12 2.31 0.60
N LEU A 157 2.85 2.94 -0.54
CA LEU A 157 3.28 2.42 -1.85
C LEU A 157 4.81 2.34 -1.96
N THR A 158 5.55 3.36 -1.47
CA THR A 158 7.02 3.35 -1.46
C THR A 158 7.56 2.23 -0.56
N ILE A 159 6.99 2.03 0.63
CA ILE A 159 7.33 0.92 1.53
C ILE A 159 7.12 -0.42 0.80
N THR A 160 5.93 -0.62 0.23
CA THR A 160 5.59 -1.86 -0.47
C THR A 160 6.53 -2.11 -1.65
N GLN A 161 6.89 -1.07 -2.41
CA GLN A 161 7.84 -1.18 -3.51
C GLN A 161 9.23 -1.58 -3.02
N ALA A 162 9.73 -0.96 -1.94
CA ALA A 162 11.03 -1.27 -1.36
C ALA A 162 11.09 -2.72 -0.85
N GLU A 163 10.05 -3.18 -0.13
CA GLU A 163 10.00 -4.55 0.40
C GLU A 163 9.90 -5.61 -0.72
N ARG A 164 9.21 -5.31 -1.80
CA ARG A 164 9.08 -6.23 -2.94
C ARG A 164 10.39 -6.46 -3.70
N LEU A 165 11.37 -5.59 -3.59
CA LEU A 165 12.67 -5.81 -4.23
C LEU A 165 13.40 -7.02 -3.65
N ASP A 166 13.12 -7.41 -2.39
CA ASP A 166 13.65 -8.64 -1.78
C ASP A 166 13.17 -9.92 -2.49
N ASP A 167 11.99 -9.87 -3.13
CA ASP A 167 11.38 -11.04 -3.78
C ASP A 167 11.95 -11.32 -5.18
N TYR A 168 12.68 -10.39 -5.81
CA TYR A 168 13.00 -10.48 -7.24
C TYR A 168 14.40 -10.93 -7.58
N CYS A 169 15.41 -10.56 -6.82
CA CYS A 169 16.82 -10.94 -7.10
C CYS A 169 17.72 -10.63 -5.90
N GLU A 170 18.97 -11.10 -6.00
CA GLU A 170 20.07 -10.70 -5.11
C GLU A 170 20.53 -9.26 -5.42
N ASN A 171 21.01 -8.54 -4.41
CA ASN A 171 21.71 -7.24 -4.49
C ASN A 171 20.84 -6.01 -4.86
N TYR A 172 19.58 -5.94 -4.38
CA TYR A 172 18.73 -4.75 -4.53
C TYR A 172 18.85 -3.74 -3.38
N GLU A 173 19.78 -3.93 -2.47
CA GLU A 173 19.94 -3.07 -1.28
C GLU A 173 20.16 -1.60 -1.65
N ALA A 174 20.83 -1.33 -2.76
CA ALA A 174 21.04 0.02 -3.26
C ALA A 174 19.74 0.71 -3.67
N GLU A 175 18.88 0.02 -4.39
CA GLU A 175 17.57 0.50 -4.82
C GLU A 175 16.62 0.65 -3.62
N GLN A 176 16.63 -0.31 -2.72
CA GLN A 176 15.86 -0.24 -1.47
C GLN A 176 16.29 0.96 -0.62
N LEU A 177 17.61 1.20 -0.47
CA LEU A 177 18.12 2.35 0.26
C LEU A 177 17.62 3.67 -0.34
N LYS A 178 17.58 3.79 -1.66
CA LYS A 178 17.03 4.97 -2.35
C LYS A 178 15.56 5.19 -2.00
N LEU A 179 14.74 4.13 -2.07
CA LEU A 179 13.31 4.20 -1.76
C LEU A 179 13.05 4.55 -0.28
N TRP A 180 13.76 3.92 0.64
CA TRP A 180 13.66 4.25 2.06
C TRP A 180 14.08 5.68 2.35
N PHE A 181 15.10 6.17 1.65
CA PHE A 181 15.57 7.54 1.84
C PHE A 181 14.57 8.58 1.35
N LEU A 182 13.77 8.31 0.30
CA LEU A 182 12.70 9.23 -0.11
C LEU A 182 11.72 9.52 1.03
N ILE A 183 11.36 8.51 1.82
CA ILE A 183 10.50 8.68 2.99
C ILE A 183 11.22 9.52 4.07
N LEU A 184 12.48 9.22 4.35
CA LEU A 184 13.27 9.96 5.34
C LEU A 184 13.46 11.42 4.96
N GLU A 185 13.72 11.71 3.69
CA GLU A 185 13.94 13.06 3.18
C GLU A 185 12.74 13.98 3.41
N GLU A 186 11.52 13.41 3.38
CA GLU A 186 10.28 14.15 3.60
C GLU A 186 9.86 14.21 5.07
N LEU A 187 9.93 13.08 5.79
CA LEU A 187 9.36 12.96 7.13
C LEU A 187 10.35 13.25 8.27
N GLU A 188 11.65 13.20 8.00
CA GLU A 188 12.65 13.42 9.04
C GLU A 188 12.77 14.91 9.40
N SER A 189 12.40 15.23 10.62
CA SER A 189 12.50 16.59 11.16
C SER A 189 13.91 16.98 11.56
N ASN A 190 14.70 16.02 12.06
CA ASN A 190 16.08 16.25 12.50
C ASN A 190 17.12 15.83 11.47
N LYS A 191 17.23 16.60 10.39
CA LYS A 191 18.22 16.35 9.32
C LYS A 191 19.69 16.58 9.75
N LYS A 192 19.93 17.09 10.94
CA LYS A 192 21.28 17.24 11.51
C LYS A 192 21.74 16.02 12.30
N ASP A 193 20.85 15.03 12.51
CA ASP A 193 21.18 13.78 13.18
C ASP A 193 22.28 13.02 12.42
N SER A 194 23.26 12.52 13.16
CA SER A 194 24.44 11.82 12.59
C SER A 194 24.05 10.54 11.86
N GLU A 195 23.03 9.82 12.32
CA GLU A 195 22.55 8.61 11.63
C GLU A 195 21.84 8.96 10.31
N TYR A 196 20.99 9.99 10.30
CA TYR A 196 20.38 10.49 9.07
C TYR A 196 21.45 10.92 8.06
N HIS A 197 22.47 11.66 8.52
CA HIS A 197 23.59 12.08 7.67
C HIS A 197 24.34 10.89 7.06
N ASN A 198 24.65 9.86 7.86
CA ASN A 198 25.31 8.65 7.37
C ASN A 198 24.47 7.88 6.35
N ILE A 199 23.13 7.77 6.58
CA ILE A 199 22.21 7.15 5.63
C ILE A 199 22.19 7.94 4.31
N LYS A 200 22.16 9.27 4.39
CA LYS A 200 22.24 10.16 3.21
C LYS A 200 23.51 9.94 2.43
N CYS A 201 24.68 9.89 3.10
CA CYS A 201 25.96 9.65 2.43
C CYS A 201 26.01 8.28 1.74
N ALA A 202 25.48 7.24 2.38
CA ALA A 202 25.38 5.91 1.78
C ALA A 202 24.44 5.89 0.55
N ARG A 203 23.31 6.63 0.60
CA ARG A 203 22.40 6.79 -0.52
C ARG A 203 23.07 7.57 -1.68
N ASP A 204 23.77 8.64 -1.39
CA ASP A 204 24.48 9.41 -2.39
C ASP A 204 25.56 8.58 -3.07
N PHE A 205 26.27 7.72 -2.34
CA PHE A 205 27.25 6.79 -2.88
C PHE A 205 26.66 5.84 -3.94
N VAL A 206 25.43 5.31 -3.73
CA VAL A 206 24.78 4.38 -4.66
C VAL A 206 23.94 5.08 -5.74
N SER A 207 23.73 6.38 -5.64
CA SER A 207 22.85 7.12 -6.56
C SER A 207 23.58 7.73 -7.76
N HIS A 208 24.90 7.76 -7.73
CA HIS A 208 25.73 8.36 -8.78
C HIS A 208 26.75 7.32 -9.27
N ASP A 209 26.97 7.26 -10.58
CA ASP A 209 28.01 6.39 -11.16
C ASP A 209 29.40 6.72 -10.60
N VAL A 210 29.62 8.00 -10.37
CA VAL A 210 30.79 8.52 -9.67
C VAL A 210 30.32 9.56 -8.67
N CYS A 211 30.62 9.35 -7.39
CA CYS A 211 30.36 10.30 -6.33
C CYS A 211 31.60 11.17 -6.09
N ASP A 212 31.45 12.48 -6.24
CA ASP A 212 32.51 13.50 -6.05
C ASP A 212 32.15 14.53 -4.96
N ARG A 213 31.06 14.29 -4.23
CA ARG A 213 30.58 15.16 -3.15
C ARG A 213 31.41 14.98 -1.90
N LYS A 214 31.74 16.09 -1.24
CA LYS A 214 32.59 16.13 -0.06
C LYS A 214 32.08 15.22 1.08
N ASP A 215 30.82 15.35 1.47
CA ASP A 215 30.28 14.62 2.62
C ASP A 215 30.29 13.08 2.42
N PRO A 216 29.81 12.53 1.28
CA PRO A 216 29.96 11.11 1.00
C PRO A 216 31.41 10.64 0.94
N ILE A 217 32.32 11.41 0.37
CA ILE A 217 33.76 11.07 0.30
C ILE A 217 34.35 10.96 1.71
N GLU A 218 34.16 11.96 2.58
CA GLU A 218 34.63 11.92 3.97
C GLU A 218 34.03 10.75 4.75
N PHE A 219 32.74 10.49 4.57
CA PHE A 219 32.08 9.31 5.14
C PHE A 219 32.74 8.01 4.67
N LEU A 220 33.01 7.86 3.35
CA LEU A 220 33.59 6.65 2.79
C LEU A 220 35.05 6.47 3.19
N LYS A 221 35.85 7.51 3.33
CA LYS A 221 37.22 7.44 3.88
C LYS A 221 37.27 6.75 5.23
N ILE A 222 36.23 6.95 6.06
CA ILE A 222 36.14 6.34 7.40
C ILE A 222 35.54 4.94 7.34
N LYS A 223 34.51 4.71 6.52
CA LYS A 223 33.69 3.49 6.54
C LYS A 223 34.10 2.45 5.50
N LEU A 224 34.63 2.89 4.37
CA LEU A 224 35.02 2.05 3.22
C LEU A 224 36.11 2.74 2.40
N PRO A 225 37.35 2.87 2.93
CA PRO A 225 38.44 3.59 2.24
C PRO A 225 38.75 3.05 0.85
N SER A 226 38.54 1.76 0.62
CA SER A 226 38.80 1.11 -0.67
C SER A 226 37.89 1.60 -1.80
N ALA A 227 36.73 2.22 -1.49
CA ALA A 227 35.86 2.79 -2.50
C ALA A 227 36.29 4.18 -2.99
N VAL A 228 37.22 4.84 -2.28
CA VAL A 228 37.70 6.19 -2.59
C VAL A 228 38.99 6.12 -3.43
N TYR A 229 39.04 6.87 -4.51
CA TYR A 229 40.21 6.96 -5.39
C TYR A 229 40.43 8.41 -5.83
N THR A 230 41.63 8.72 -6.32
CA THR A 230 41.97 10.06 -6.84
C THR A 230 42.04 10.01 -8.34
N GLU A 231 41.31 10.90 -9.00
CA GLU A 231 41.33 11.07 -10.47
C GLU A 231 41.45 12.55 -10.78
N SER A 232 42.46 12.91 -11.61
CA SER A 232 42.74 14.30 -11.98
C SER A 232 42.87 15.27 -10.79
N GLY A 233 43.46 14.79 -9.67
CA GLY A 233 43.65 15.58 -8.46
C GLY A 233 42.41 15.72 -7.58
N HIS A 234 41.30 15.10 -7.94
CA HIS A 234 40.06 15.11 -7.17
C HIS A 234 39.75 13.73 -6.60
N GLU A 235 39.28 13.72 -5.36
CA GLU A 235 38.80 12.49 -4.71
C GLU A 235 37.39 12.14 -5.22
N LYS A 236 37.22 10.88 -5.56
CA LYS A 236 35.96 10.32 -6.10
C LYS A 236 35.70 8.97 -5.47
N ALA A 237 34.47 8.52 -5.52
CA ALA A 237 34.10 7.16 -5.14
C ALA A 237 33.15 6.56 -6.18
N ARG A 238 33.24 5.25 -6.37
CA ARG A 238 32.36 4.51 -7.28
C ARG A 238 31.77 3.30 -6.56
N PHE A 239 30.46 3.17 -6.65
CA PHE A 239 29.75 1.99 -6.19
C PHE A 239 29.92 0.82 -7.17
N CYS A 240 30.29 -0.35 -6.68
CA CYS A 240 30.39 -1.57 -7.46
C CYS A 240 29.46 -2.63 -6.84
N ARG A 241 28.50 -3.13 -7.63
CA ARG A 241 27.53 -4.13 -7.18
C ARG A 241 28.13 -5.50 -6.94
N ASP A 242 29.29 -5.80 -7.57
CA ASP A 242 29.99 -7.07 -7.43
C ASP A 242 30.97 -7.07 -6.24
N ASP A 243 31.18 -5.90 -5.61
CA ASP A 243 32.06 -5.78 -4.45
C ASP A 243 31.29 -6.04 -3.16
N LYS A 244 31.64 -7.14 -2.48
CA LYS A 244 30.99 -7.56 -1.23
C LYS A 244 31.09 -6.53 -0.10
N LEU A 245 32.16 -5.74 -0.04
CA LEU A 245 32.32 -4.70 0.98
C LEU A 245 31.41 -3.53 0.70
N HIS A 246 31.23 -3.15 -0.58
CA HIS A 246 30.27 -2.13 -1.00
C HIS A 246 28.85 -2.56 -0.65
N ILE A 247 28.46 -3.79 -1.00
CA ILE A 247 27.15 -4.34 -0.65
C ILE A 247 26.93 -4.38 0.86
N ALA A 248 27.92 -4.87 1.63
CA ALA A 248 27.79 -4.93 3.08
C ALA A 248 27.58 -3.55 3.74
N LEU A 249 28.29 -2.53 3.24
CA LEU A 249 28.09 -1.15 3.70
C LEU A 249 26.66 -0.67 3.40
N VAL A 250 26.21 -0.86 2.16
CA VAL A 250 24.89 -0.43 1.69
C VAL A 250 23.78 -1.15 2.44
N SER A 251 23.85 -2.48 2.60
CA SER A 251 22.89 -3.29 3.35
C SER A 251 22.73 -2.82 4.80
N LYS A 252 23.86 -2.47 5.46
CA LYS A 252 23.84 -1.90 6.82
C LYS A 252 23.01 -0.61 6.90
N TYR A 253 23.19 0.31 5.96
CA TYR A 253 22.47 1.59 5.96
C TYR A 253 21.06 1.47 5.40
N GLN A 254 20.81 0.54 4.49
CA GLN A 254 19.47 0.18 4.04
C GLN A 254 18.60 -0.29 5.22
N SER A 255 19.10 -1.22 6.04
CA SER A 255 18.39 -1.72 7.22
C SER A 255 18.06 -0.59 8.22
N LYS A 256 19.00 0.33 8.44
CA LYS A 256 18.77 1.51 9.30
C LYS A 256 17.72 2.46 8.70
N ALA A 257 17.80 2.73 7.41
CA ALA A 257 16.84 3.55 6.69
C ALA A 257 15.43 2.95 6.75
N ARG A 258 15.31 1.64 6.53
CA ARG A 258 14.07 0.88 6.65
C ARG A 258 13.41 1.04 8.02
N CYS A 259 14.15 0.73 9.09
CA CYS A 259 13.64 0.83 10.45
C CYS A 259 13.16 2.26 10.78
N ARG A 260 13.97 3.26 10.42
CA ARG A 260 13.67 4.67 10.71
C ARG A 260 12.47 5.17 9.89
N ALA A 261 12.42 4.86 8.59
CA ALA A 261 11.30 5.23 7.70
C ALA A 261 9.99 4.62 8.18
N ARG A 262 9.96 3.33 8.50
CA ARG A 262 8.75 2.67 9.03
C ARG A 262 8.28 3.30 10.35
N LYS A 263 9.21 3.64 11.24
CA LYS A 263 8.87 4.33 12.50
C LYS A 263 8.22 5.69 12.24
N LEU A 264 8.77 6.49 11.32
CA LEU A 264 8.23 7.81 10.98
C LEU A 264 6.85 7.69 10.32
N VAL A 265 6.68 6.77 9.37
CA VAL A 265 5.36 6.54 8.74
C VAL A 265 4.33 6.09 9.77
N LYS A 266 4.69 5.21 10.71
CA LYS A 266 3.80 4.82 11.79
C LYS A 266 3.36 6.02 12.64
N GLN A 267 4.29 6.88 13.01
CA GLN A 267 3.99 8.12 13.76
C GLN A 267 3.05 9.04 12.98
N GLU A 268 3.25 9.19 11.68
CA GLU A 268 2.33 9.97 10.83
C GLU A 268 0.94 9.30 10.73
N ILE A 269 0.85 7.97 10.60
CA ILE A 269 -0.44 7.26 10.63
C ILE A 269 -1.19 7.56 11.93
N GLU A 270 -0.52 7.41 13.07
CA GLU A 270 -1.11 7.69 14.40
C GLU A 270 -1.52 9.16 14.56
N LYS A 271 -0.70 10.09 14.10
CA LYS A 271 -0.96 11.54 14.12
C LYS A 271 -2.22 11.93 13.34
N TYR A 272 -2.50 11.27 12.22
CA TYR A 272 -3.70 11.49 11.41
C TYR A 272 -4.87 10.58 11.80
N GLY A 273 -4.82 9.94 12.97
CA GLY A 273 -5.91 9.11 13.49
C GLY A 273 -6.00 7.72 12.87
N GLY A 274 -4.96 7.28 12.18
CA GLY A 274 -4.85 5.92 11.66
C GLY A 274 -4.52 4.90 12.75
N ASN A 275 -4.62 3.62 12.39
CA ASN A 275 -4.36 2.49 13.27
C ASN A 275 -3.70 1.35 12.46
N VAL A 276 -2.49 0.93 12.86
CA VAL A 276 -1.70 -0.15 12.25
C VAL A 276 -0.89 -0.93 13.27
#